data_9a5be8c13b8a8a3c3fde848068e4aef2
#
_entry.id   9a5be8c13b8a8a3c3fde848068e4aef2
#
_cell.length_a   1.000
_cell.length_b   1.000
_cell.length_c   1.000
_cell.angle_alpha   90.00
_cell.angle_beta   90.00
_cell.angle_gamma   90.00
#
_symmetry.space_group_name_H-M   'P 1'
#
loop_
_entity.id
_entity.type
_entity.pdbx_description
1 polymer ?
#
loop_
_entity_poly.entity_id
_entity_poly.type
_entity_poly.pdbx_seq_one_letter_code
_entity_poly.pdbx_strand_id
1 'polypeptide(L)'
;MADRRVASQVFRDRLLKVIGRSGMSHSAFARSIGLDRSTLAQLMSGVDARLPRAETQAAIAAGCRVSVDWLLGLSQREQLGADVFGEVMQIEPHEHSPIDDRMYRWLTEAAGYKIRTVPTSCPDWLKTPAVIDFEYTRLTDSDPGRELEKAESRLAYLRRPETEFEVCSAKQAIVAMARGQGIWEELPVGHRRAQLDHMIGLCEELYPSFRLFLYDRGRTYSVPFTVFGPLRAAIYLGKLYFVFTSNEHIRVLTRRFDELVRAAVVQPPDVPAFLKSLRDTI
;
A
#
# COMPACT_ATOMS: atom_id res chain seq x y z
N MET A 1 8.40 -34.73 -15.93
CA MET A 1 9.11 -34.05 -17.05
C MET A 1 8.06 -33.51 -17.99
N ALA A 2 7.93 -32.19 -18.12
CA ALA A 2 7.03 -31.61 -19.13
C ALA A 2 7.50 -32.02 -20.52
N ASP A 3 6.58 -32.54 -21.33
CA ASP A 3 6.88 -33.01 -22.67
C ASP A 3 7.46 -31.82 -23.49
N ARG A 4 8.68 -31.99 -24.03
CA ARG A 4 9.36 -30.98 -24.86
C ARG A 4 8.49 -30.49 -26.02
N ARG A 5 7.59 -31.33 -26.52
CA ARG A 5 6.63 -30.94 -27.57
C ARG A 5 5.59 -29.95 -27.08
N VAL A 6 5.13 -30.08 -25.83
CA VAL A 6 4.16 -29.15 -25.23
C VAL A 6 4.80 -27.79 -25.05
N ALA A 7 6.02 -27.71 -24.52
CA ALA A 7 6.73 -26.45 -24.35
C ALA A 7 7.00 -25.72 -25.67
N SER A 8 7.38 -26.48 -26.72
CA SER A 8 7.59 -25.92 -28.07
C SER A 8 6.30 -25.40 -28.69
N GLN A 9 5.18 -26.08 -28.48
CA GLN A 9 3.88 -25.65 -28.96
C GLN A 9 3.42 -24.38 -28.25
N VAL A 10 3.53 -24.32 -26.91
CA VAL A 10 3.19 -23.12 -26.11
C VAL A 10 4.04 -21.93 -26.52
N PHE A 11 5.34 -22.12 -26.70
CA PHE A 11 6.26 -21.08 -27.19
C PHE A 11 5.79 -20.50 -28.53
N ARG A 12 5.48 -21.38 -29.50
CA ARG A 12 5.00 -20.96 -30.81
C ARG A 12 3.69 -20.19 -30.75
N ASP A 13 2.72 -20.66 -30.00
CA ASP A 13 1.40 -20.02 -29.88
C ASP A 13 1.55 -18.61 -29.27
N ARG A 14 2.43 -18.45 -28.28
CA ARG A 14 2.73 -17.17 -27.67
C ARG A 14 3.53 -16.24 -28.58
N LEU A 15 4.47 -16.77 -29.35
CA LEU A 15 5.19 -16.02 -30.39
C LEU A 15 4.21 -15.48 -31.44
N LEU A 16 3.31 -16.33 -31.96
CA LEU A 16 2.29 -15.90 -32.94
C LEU A 16 1.38 -14.82 -32.37
N LYS A 17 0.99 -14.94 -31.10
CA LYS A 17 0.20 -13.93 -30.38
C LYS A 17 0.90 -12.57 -30.35
N VAL A 18 2.21 -12.55 -30.04
CA VAL A 18 2.98 -11.30 -29.95
C VAL A 18 3.19 -10.69 -31.34
N ILE A 19 3.47 -11.50 -32.37
CA ILE A 19 3.57 -11.04 -33.74
C ILE A 19 2.24 -10.40 -34.20
N GLY A 20 1.10 -11.07 -33.93
CA GLY A 20 -0.21 -10.54 -34.29
C GLY A 20 -0.53 -9.19 -33.66
N ARG A 21 -0.13 -8.99 -32.40
CA ARG A 21 -0.31 -7.70 -31.70
C ARG A 21 0.58 -6.59 -32.22
N SER A 22 1.77 -6.92 -32.73
CA SER A 22 2.72 -5.91 -33.21
C SER A 22 2.20 -5.12 -34.43
N GLY A 23 1.24 -5.67 -35.18
CA GLY A 23 0.76 -5.10 -36.44
C GLY A 23 1.81 -5.01 -37.54
N MET A 24 3.00 -5.57 -37.32
CA MET A 24 4.13 -5.50 -38.24
C MET A 24 4.10 -6.66 -39.26
N SER A 25 4.68 -6.45 -40.44
CA SER A 25 5.00 -7.58 -41.34
C SER A 25 6.05 -8.47 -40.69
N HIS A 26 6.04 -9.78 -40.98
CA HIS A 26 7.03 -10.73 -40.41
C HIS A 26 8.47 -10.32 -40.66
N SER A 27 8.78 -9.68 -41.78
CA SER A 27 10.13 -9.16 -42.10
C SER A 27 10.49 -7.93 -41.26
N ALA A 28 9.52 -7.07 -40.96
CA ALA A 28 9.71 -5.89 -40.10
C ALA A 28 9.87 -6.36 -38.63
N PHE A 29 9.05 -7.30 -38.21
CA PHE A 29 9.12 -7.89 -36.88
C PHE A 29 10.47 -8.59 -36.64
N ALA A 30 10.94 -9.44 -37.56
CA ALA A 30 12.24 -10.10 -37.43
C ALA A 30 13.36 -9.08 -37.24
N ARG A 31 13.40 -8.01 -38.05
CA ARG A 31 14.39 -6.93 -37.93
C ARG A 31 14.31 -6.20 -36.59
N SER A 32 13.11 -5.93 -36.09
CA SER A 32 12.93 -5.20 -34.82
C SER A 32 13.46 -5.95 -33.59
N ILE A 33 13.54 -7.28 -33.67
CA ILE A 33 14.05 -8.15 -32.59
C ILE A 33 15.43 -8.75 -32.91
N GLY A 34 16.11 -8.26 -33.97
CA GLY A 34 17.46 -8.71 -34.34
C GLY A 34 17.53 -10.15 -34.85
N LEU A 35 16.45 -10.71 -35.44
CA LEU A 35 16.40 -12.04 -36.01
C LEU A 35 16.35 -12.01 -37.55
N ASP A 36 16.90 -13.05 -38.19
CA ASP A 36 16.73 -13.27 -39.60
C ASP A 36 15.29 -13.73 -39.93
N ARG A 37 14.78 -13.30 -41.08
CA ARG A 37 13.45 -13.69 -41.55
C ARG A 37 13.29 -15.20 -41.66
N SER A 38 14.34 -15.92 -42.09
CA SER A 38 14.32 -17.39 -42.18
C SER A 38 14.18 -18.06 -40.83
N THR A 39 14.89 -17.55 -39.81
CA THR A 39 14.80 -18.02 -38.42
C THR A 39 13.39 -17.81 -37.87
N LEU A 40 12.81 -16.62 -38.07
CA LEU A 40 11.45 -16.34 -37.65
C LEU A 40 10.44 -17.27 -38.35
N ALA A 41 10.55 -17.48 -39.66
CA ALA A 41 9.69 -18.37 -40.43
C ALA A 41 9.79 -19.82 -39.93
N GLN A 42 10.98 -20.28 -39.57
CA GLN A 42 11.21 -21.62 -38.98
C GLN A 42 10.52 -21.77 -37.61
N LEU A 43 10.62 -20.76 -36.75
CA LEU A 43 9.96 -20.73 -35.44
C LEU A 43 8.43 -20.72 -35.55
N MET A 44 7.89 -20.08 -36.58
CA MET A 44 6.47 -20.00 -36.84
C MET A 44 5.90 -21.28 -37.45
N SER A 45 6.68 -21.98 -38.30
CA SER A 45 6.21 -23.17 -39.04
C SER A 45 5.93 -24.36 -38.14
N GLY A 46 6.61 -24.47 -37.01
CA GLY A 46 6.45 -25.60 -36.07
C GLY A 46 6.96 -26.95 -36.61
N VAL A 47 7.71 -26.95 -37.70
CA VAL A 47 8.29 -28.16 -38.26
C VAL A 47 9.33 -28.75 -37.30
N ASP A 48 10.05 -27.89 -36.58
CA ASP A 48 11.01 -28.30 -35.55
C ASP A 48 10.36 -28.27 -34.16
N ALA A 49 10.27 -29.42 -33.53
CA ALA A 49 9.76 -29.56 -32.16
C ALA A 49 10.77 -29.06 -31.10
N ARG A 50 11.80 -28.33 -31.50
CA ARG A 50 12.83 -27.79 -30.61
C ARG A 50 12.57 -26.35 -30.25
N LEU A 51 12.80 -26.03 -28.98
CA LEU A 51 12.85 -24.64 -28.54
C LEU A 51 14.06 -23.93 -29.15
N PRO A 52 13.94 -22.63 -29.50
CA PRO A 52 15.09 -21.87 -29.98
C PRO A 52 16.16 -21.76 -28.88
N ARG A 53 17.38 -21.36 -29.28
CA ARG A 53 18.47 -21.13 -28.33
C ARG A 53 18.12 -20.01 -27.37
N ALA A 54 18.73 -20.03 -26.18
CA ALA A 54 18.48 -19.04 -25.13
C ALA A 54 18.65 -17.58 -25.60
N GLU A 55 19.64 -17.34 -26.44
CA GLU A 55 19.88 -16.02 -27.06
C GLU A 55 18.69 -15.55 -27.92
N THR A 56 18.12 -16.45 -28.71
CA THR A 56 16.94 -16.16 -29.54
C THR A 56 15.70 -15.92 -28.67
N GLN A 57 15.51 -16.72 -27.61
CA GLN A 57 14.43 -16.52 -26.65
C GLN A 57 14.54 -15.16 -25.95
N ALA A 58 15.75 -14.78 -25.51
CA ALA A 58 16.03 -13.49 -24.88
C ALA A 58 15.78 -12.33 -25.84
N ALA A 59 16.21 -12.43 -27.11
CA ALA A 59 15.97 -11.41 -28.13
C ALA A 59 14.47 -11.19 -28.40
N ILE A 60 13.69 -12.29 -28.51
CA ILE A 60 12.23 -12.21 -28.66
C ILE A 60 11.60 -11.57 -27.41
N ALA A 61 11.97 -12.04 -26.23
CA ALA A 61 11.45 -11.52 -24.96
C ALA A 61 11.71 -10.02 -24.80
N ALA A 62 12.94 -9.59 -25.03
CA ALA A 62 13.34 -8.17 -24.94
C ALA A 62 12.65 -7.29 -25.99
N GLY A 63 12.65 -7.71 -27.24
CA GLY A 63 12.06 -6.94 -28.35
C GLY A 63 10.53 -6.85 -28.28
N CYS A 64 9.88 -7.84 -27.67
CA CYS A 64 8.43 -7.88 -27.51
C CYS A 64 7.95 -7.44 -26.12
N ARG A 65 8.87 -7.11 -25.19
CA ARG A 65 8.58 -6.76 -23.81
C ARG A 65 7.76 -7.81 -23.07
N VAL A 66 8.08 -9.10 -23.28
CA VAL A 66 7.46 -10.23 -22.62
C VAL A 66 8.50 -11.02 -21.82
N SER A 67 8.08 -11.80 -20.82
CA SER A 67 9.00 -12.62 -20.05
C SER A 67 9.35 -13.92 -20.80
N VAL A 68 10.59 -14.40 -20.65
CA VAL A 68 11.02 -15.71 -21.18
C VAL A 68 10.19 -16.82 -20.57
N ASP A 69 9.90 -16.75 -19.28
CA ASP A 69 9.08 -17.74 -18.58
C ASP A 69 7.66 -17.81 -19.16
N TRP A 70 7.09 -16.68 -19.54
CA TRP A 70 5.82 -16.68 -20.24
C TRP A 70 5.95 -17.27 -21.64
N LEU A 71 6.95 -16.90 -22.41
CA LEU A 71 7.16 -17.51 -23.74
C LEU A 71 7.28 -19.03 -23.67
N LEU A 72 7.92 -19.56 -22.63
CA LEU A 72 8.11 -21.00 -22.42
C LEU A 72 6.92 -21.72 -21.76
N GLY A 73 5.89 -20.99 -21.33
CA GLY A 73 4.73 -21.57 -20.64
C GLY A 73 4.93 -21.86 -19.16
N LEU A 74 6.05 -21.43 -18.58
CA LEU A 74 6.37 -21.58 -17.15
C LEU A 74 5.61 -20.57 -16.28
N SER A 75 5.15 -19.46 -16.87
CA SER A 75 4.36 -18.43 -16.22
C SER A 75 3.13 -18.07 -17.06
N GLN A 76 2.04 -17.68 -16.41
CA GLN A 76 0.91 -17.05 -17.08
C GLN A 76 1.09 -15.54 -17.26
N ARG A 77 2.10 -14.94 -16.61
CA ARG A 77 2.42 -13.52 -16.69
C ARG A 77 3.25 -13.23 -17.94
N GLU A 78 2.65 -12.48 -18.86
CA GLU A 78 3.23 -12.17 -20.17
C GLU A 78 4.40 -11.19 -20.10
N GLN A 79 4.36 -10.23 -19.18
CA GLN A 79 5.23 -9.06 -19.14
C GLN A 79 6.63 -9.34 -18.58
N LEU A 80 7.64 -8.61 -19.10
CA LEU A 80 8.99 -8.57 -18.55
C LEU A 80 8.99 -8.01 -17.11
N GLY A 81 9.97 -8.45 -16.31
CA GLY A 81 10.13 -8.03 -14.92
C GLY A 81 10.19 -6.50 -14.68
N ALA A 82 10.42 -5.68 -15.73
CA ALA A 82 10.28 -4.22 -15.63
C ALA A 82 8.81 -3.77 -15.51
N ASP A 83 7.86 -4.53 -16.08
CA ASP A 83 6.41 -4.31 -15.88
C ASP A 83 5.91 -4.98 -14.60
N VAL A 84 6.69 -5.91 -14.03
CA VAL A 84 6.46 -6.43 -12.67
C VAL A 84 6.62 -5.31 -11.63
N PHE A 85 7.45 -4.29 -11.88
CA PHE A 85 7.47 -3.09 -11.04
C PHE A 85 6.15 -2.31 -11.11
N GLY A 86 5.48 -2.26 -12.26
CA GLY A 86 4.14 -1.66 -12.41
C GLY A 86 3.03 -2.46 -11.72
N GLU A 87 3.13 -3.80 -11.66
CA GLU A 87 2.19 -4.64 -10.90
C GLU A 87 2.53 -4.69 -9.40
N VAL A 88 3.80 -4.48 -9.04
CA VAL A 88 4.32 -4.53 -7.67
C VAL A 88 4.18 -3.18 -6.96
N MET A 89 4.25 -2.09 -7.71
CA MET A 89 4.08 -0.72 -7.23
C MET A 89 3.12 0.02 -8.16
N GLN A 90 1.98 0.46 -7.61
CA GLN A 90 1.01 1.29 -8.30
C GLN A 90 1.04 2.69 -7.72
N ILE A 91 1.07 3.71 -8.60
CA ILE A 91 0.89 5.11 -8.21
C ILE A 91 -0.58 5.41 -8.41
N GLU A 92 -1.29 5.63 -7.31
CA GLU A 92 -2.70 5.91 -7.35
C GLU A 92 -2.94 7.37 -7.00
N PRO A 93 -3.42 8.20 -7.97
CA PRO A 93 -3.69 9.59 -7.72
C PRO A 93 -4.81 9.76 -6.70
N HIS A 94 -4.67 10.80 -5.90
CA HIS A 94 -5.71 11.29 -5.03
C HIS A 94 -6.59 12.27 -5.83
N GLU A 95 -7.68 11.82 -6.38
CA GLU A 95 -8.75 12.68 -6.88
C GLU A 95 -9.71 13.07 -5.74
N HIS A 96 -10.32 14.25 -5.83
CA HIS A 96 -11.16 14.91 -4.82
C HIS A 96 -12.40 14.10 -4.36
N SER A 97 -12.28 12.96 -3.93
CA SER A 97 -13.12 11.95 -3.29
C SER A 97 -12.58 10.62 -3.78
N PRO A 98 -12.18 9.78 -3.31
CA PRO A 98 -12.45 8.55 -2.63
C PRO A 98 -11.20 7.86 -2.06
N ILE A 99 -10.28 8.61 -1.48
CA ILE A 99 -9.19 7.95 -0.72
C ILE A 99 -9.81 7.04 0.32
N ASP A 100 -10.89 7.51 0.92
CA ASP A 100 -11.52 6.78 1.98
C ASP A 100 -12.30 5.57 1.50
N ASP A 101 -12.93 5.62 0.32
CA ASP A 101 -13.58 4.45 -0.26
C ASP A 101 -12.55 3.38 -0.61
N ARG A 102 -11.35 3.80 -1.03
CA ARG A 102 -10.23 2.91 -1.34
C ARG A 102 -9.58 2.36 -0.08
N MET A 103 -9.29 3.22 0.89
CA MET A 103 -8.75 2.83 2.20
C MET A 103 -9.75 1.90 2.93
N TYR A 104 -11.04 2.23 2.92
CA TYR A 104 -12.10 1.40 3.50
C TYR A 104 -12.18 0.04 2.79
N ARG A 105 -12.09 0.03 1.46
CA ARG A 105 -12.05 -1.21 0.67
C ARG A 105 -10.84 -2.07 1.04
N TRP A 106 -9.65 -1.48 1.15
CA TRP A 106 -8.44 -2.20 1.56
C TRP A 106 -8.52 -2.74 2.99
N LEU A 107 -9.13 -2.01 3.91
CA LEU A 107 -9.41 -2.49 5.26
C LEU A 107 -10.37 -3.68 5.24
N THR A 108 -11.44 -3.59 4.46
CA THR A 108 -12.43 -4.67 4.33
C THR A 108 -11.83 -5.94 3.69
N GLU A 109 -11.02 -5.77 2.64
CA GLU A 109 -10.30 -6.88 2.01
C GLU A 109 -9.29 -7.53 2.97
N ALA A 110 -8.73 -6.78 3.88
CA ALA A 110 -7.78 -7.24 4.88
C ALA A 110 -8.44 -7.70 6.20
N ALA A 111 -9.77 -7.90 6.21
CA ALA A 111 -10.47 -8.41 7.38
C ALA A 111 -9.85 -9.75 7.85
N GLY A 112 -9.66 -9.90 9.17
CA GLY A 112 -8.98 -11.05 9.77
C GLY A 112 -7.44 -10.98 9.73
N TYR A 113 -6.86 -9.96 9.09
CA TYR A 113 -5.43 -9.71 9.14
C TYR A 113 -5.12 -8.47 10.00
N LYS A 114 -3.95 -8.48 10.60
CA LYS A 114 -3.45 -7.34 11.36
C LYS A 114 -3.13 -6.14 10.45
N ILE A 115 -3.72 -5.00 10.78
CA ILE A 115 -3.44 -3.72 10.14
C ILE A 115 -2.40 -2.96 10.98
N ARG A 116 -1.39 -2.41 10.31
CA ARG A 116 -0.34 -1.59 10.93
C ARG A 116 -0.23 -0.27 10.22
N THR A 117 -0.35 0.84 10.95
CA THR A 117 -0.29 2.17 10.33
C THR A 117 0.60 3.14 11.09
N VAL A 118 1.37 3.91 10.34
CA VAL A 118 2.04 5.12 10.79
C VAL A 118 1.27 6.29 10.16
N PRO A 119 0.44 7.01 10.92
CA PRO A 119 -0.36 8.09 10.37
C PRO A 119 0.46 9.37 10.22
N THR A 120 -0.02 10.31 9.41
CA THR A 120 0.54 11.66 9.26
C THR A 120 0.29 12.50 10.52
N SER A 121 -0.93 12.42 11.06
CA SER A 121 -1.42 13.09 12.28
C SER A 121 -2.17 12.09 13.14
N CYS A 122 -2.90 12.55 14.17
CA CYS A 122 -3.84 11.70 14.88
C CYS A 122 -4.88 11.14 13.88
N PRO A 123 -5.11 9.83 13.84
CA PRO A 123 -6.13 9.25 12.97
C PRO A 123 -7.53 9.81 13.23
N ASP A 124 -8.33 10.06 12.18
CA ASP A 124 -9.64 10.70 12.30
C ASP A 124 -10.61 9.92 13.20
N TRP A 125 -10.57 8.60 13.15
CA TRP A 125 -11.38 7.74 14.02
C TRP A 125 -10.99 7.78 15.52
N LEU A 126 -9.86 8.42 15.87
CA LEU A 126 -9.48 8.77 17.23
C LEU A 126 -9.86 10.22 17.59
N LYS A 127 -10.37 11.00 16.63
CA LYS A 127 -10.75 12.40 16.87
C LYS A 127 -12.21 12.53 17.29
N THR A 128 -12.47 13.57 18.08
CA THR A 128 -13.84 14.00 18.35
C THR A 128 -14.43 14.74 17.15
N PRO A 129 -15.77 14.80 16.98
CA PRO A 129 -16.39 15.57 15.92
C PRO A 129 -15.91 17.03 15.86
N ALA A 130 -15.73 17.69 17.02
CA ALA A 130 -15.26 19.07 17.09
C ALA A 130 -13.83 19.24 16.56
N VAL A 131 -12.95 18.25 16.74
CA VAL A 131 -11.58 18.29 16.20
C VAL A 131 -11.56 18.02 14.70
N ILE A 132 -12.42 17.11 14.22
CA ILE A 132 -12.60 16.86 12.78
C ILE A 132 -13.12 18.13 12.10
N ASP A 133 -14.19 18.73 12.61
CA ASP A 133 -14.76 19.97 12.08
C ASP A 133 -13.70 21.08 12.01
N PHE A 134 -12.97 21.31 13.11
CA PHE A 134 -11.93 22.32 13.19
C PHE A 134 -10.82 22.09 12.15
N GLU A 135 -10.33 20.86 12.02
CA GLU A 135 -9.22 20.54 11.12
C GLU A 135 -9.63 20.66 9.66
N TYR A 136 -10.77 20.06 9.29
CA TYR A 136 -11.19 20.01 7.89
C TYR A 136 -11.73 21.34 7.37
N THR A 137 -12.41 22.12 8.18
CA THR A 137 -12.85 23.48 7.81
C THR A 137 -11.68 24.41 7.49
N ARG A 138 -10.51 24.23 8.13
CA ARG A 138 -9.37 25.15 8.02
C ARG A 138 -8.26 24.71 7.10
N LEU A 139 -8.05 23.42 6.98
CA LEU A 139 -6.83 22.87 6.35
C LEU A 139 -7.09 22.16 5.03
N THR A 140 -8.35 21.92 4.69
CA THR A 140 -8.68 21.12 3.50
C THR A 140 -9.90 21.68 2.79
N ASP A 141 -10.10 21.30 1.54
CA ASP A 141 -11.32 21.58 0.78
C ASP A 141 -12.39 20.46 0.98
N SER A 142 -12.19 19.58 1.96
CA SER A 142 -13.10 18.46 2.23
C SER A 142 -14.24 18.87 3.15
N ASP A 143 -15.42 18.28 2.96
CA ASP A 143 -16.57 18.50 3.82
C ASP A 143 -16.38 17.81 5.18
N PRO A 144 -16.37 18.54 6.31
CA PRO A 144 -16.19 17.97 7.65
C PRO A 144 -17.23 16.90 8.00
N GLY A 145 -18.49 17.07 7.57
CA GLY A 145 -19.56 16.10 7.82
C GLY A 145 -19.26 14.74 7.19
N ARG A 146 -18.80 14.75 5.95
CA ARG A 146 -18.37 13.55 5.23
C ARG A 146 -17.17 12.87 5.90
N GLU A 147 -16.20 13.64 6.37
CA GLU A 147 -15.03 13.09 7.06
C GLU A 147 -15.41 12.48 8.42
N LEU A 148 -16.39 13.05 9.11
CA LEU A 148 -16.95 12.48 10.33
C LEU A 148 -17.62 11.12 10.07
N GLU A 149 -18.49 11.01 9.05
CA GLU A 149 -19.12 9.75 8.66
C GLU A 149 -18.08 8.65 8.38
N LYS A 150 -17.00 9.02 7.71
CA LYS A 150 -15.89 8.09 7.42
C LYS A 150 -15.15 7.66 8.70
N ALA A 151 -14.89 8.60 9.61
CA ALA A 151 -14.27 8.33 10.89
C ALA A 151 -15.12 7.35 11.72
N GLU A 152 -16.44 7.57 11.78
CA GLU A 152 -17.40 6.68 12.45
C GLU A 152 -17.43 5.27 11.82
N SER A 153 -17.43 5.19 10.49
CA SER A 153 -17.40 3.91 9.76
C SER A 153 -16.13 3.11 10.07
N ARG A 154 -14.98 3.81 10.17
CA ARG A 154 -13.70 3.19 10.57
C ARG A 154 -13.69 2.74 12.01
N LEU A 155 -14.27 3.53 12.92
CA LEU A 155 -14.40 3.15 14.32
C LEU A 155 -15.30 1.93 14.48
N ALA A 156 -16.42 1.86 13.72
CA ALA A 156 -17.27 0.69 13.68
C ALA A 156 -16.53 -0.56 13.17
N TYR A 157 -15.65 -0.41 12.18
CA TYR A 157 -14.78 -1.51 11.71
C TYR A 157 -13.81 -1.98 12.80
N LEU A 158 -13.19 -1.06 13.56
CA LEU A 158 -12.26 -1.38 14.64
C LEU A 158 -12.91 -2.13 15.82
N ARG A 159 -14.22 -1.96 16.01
CA ARG A 159 -14.99 -2.66 17.04
C ARG A 159 -15.36 -4.10 16.68
N ARG A 160 -15.03 -4.56 15.46
CA ARG A 160 -15.29 -5.95 15.06
C ARG A 160 -14.34 -6.91 15.78
N PRO A 161 -14.83 -8.07 16.24
CA PRO A 161 -14.03 -9.01 17.03
C PRO A 161 -12.77 -9.53 16.29
N GLU A 162 -12.85 -9.66 14.97
CA GLU A 162 -11.77 -10.16 14.12
C GLU A 162 -10.69 -9.12 13.78
N THR A 163 -10.85 -7.87 14.25
CA THR A 163 -9.95 -6.77 13.89
C THR A 163 -8.76 -6.70 14.84
N GLU A 164 -7.55 -6.69 14.30
CA GLU A 164 -6.33 -6.32 15.00
C GLU A 164 -5.71 -5.08 14.33
N PHE A 165 -5.59 -3.98 15.08
CA PHE A 165 -5.11 -2.71 14.55
C PHE A 165 -4.00 -2.10 15.41
N GLU A 166 -2.84 -1.86 14.82
CA GLU A 166 -1.69 -1.24 15.46
C GLU A 166 -1.40 0.12 14.83
N VAL A 167 -1.35 1.14 15.65
CA VAL A 167 -0.96 2.51 15.27
C VAL A 167 0.36 2.86 15.94
N CYS A 168 1.35 3.30 15.17
CA CYS A 168 2.58 3.85 15.71
C CYS A 168 2.68 5.33 15.33
N SER A 169 2.35 6.23 16.26
CA SER A 169 2.27 7.67 16.02
C SER A 169 3.43 8.41 16.68
N ALA A 170 3.79 9.57 16.11
CA ALA A 170 4.75 10.45 16.76
C ALA A 170 4.13 11.07 18.03
N LYS A 171 4.78 10.90 19.19
CA LYS A 171 4.36 11.51 20.46
C LYS A 171 4.14 13.02 20.34
N GLN A 172 5.00 13.69 19.57
CA GLN A 172 4.94 15.14 19.36
C GLN A 172 3.65 15.58 18.65
N ALA A 173 3.06 14.77 17.80
CA ALA A 173 1.79 15.12 17.13
C ALA A 173 0.66 15.26 18.16
N ILE A 174 0.57 14.34 19.12
CA ILE A 174 -0.43 14.37 20.19
C ILE A 174 -0.15 15.53 21.17
N VAL A 175 1.13 15.72 21.52
CA VAL A 175 1.53 16.83 22.43
C VAL A 175 1.22 18.19 21.79
N ALA A 176 1.50 18.37 20.49
CA ALA A 176 1.21 19.63 19.78
C ALA A 176 -0.28 19.93 19.76
N MET A 177 -1.13 18.92 19.48
CA MET A 177 -2.59 19.10 19.56
C MET A 177 -3.04 19.47 20.96
N ALA A 178 -2.59 18.74 21.98
CA ALA A 178 -2.97 19.00 23.36
C ALA A 178 -2.59 20.41 23.81
N ARG A 179 -1.40 20.89 23.44
CA ARG A 179 -0.89 22.20 23.81
C ARG A 179 -1.38 23.35 22.91
N GLY A 180 -2.17 23.07 21.88
CA GLY A 180 -2.61 24.08 20.92
C GLY A 180 -1.44 24.69 20.14
N GLN A 181 -0.53 23.85 19.63
CA GLN A 181 0.64 24.30 18.87
C GLN A 181 0.44 24.09 17.37
N GLY A 182 0.98 25.02 16.57
CA GLY A 182 0.91 24.96 15.11
C GLY A 182 -0.54 25.06 14.63
N ILE A 183 -0.99 24.09 13.83
CA ILE A 183 -2.37 24.09 13.29
C ILE A 183 -3.47 24.08 14.36
N TRP A 184 -3.16 23.73 15.60
CA TRP A 184 -4.08 23.62 16.72
C TRP A 184 -4.19 24.89 17.59
N GLU A 185 -3.52 25.99 17.23
CA GLU A 185 -3.41 27.20 18.04
C GLU A 185 -4.78 27.78 18.42
N GLU A 186 -5.72 27.77 17.46
CA GLU A 186 -7.06 28.30 17.69
C GLU A 186 -8.08 27.26 18.17
N LEU A 187 -7.67 26.00 18.35
CA LEU A 187 -8.55 24.95 18.89
C LEU A 187 -8.79 25.22 20.38
N PRO A 188 -10.05 25.47 20.82
CA PRO A 188 -10.34 25.79 22.21
C PRO A 188 -9.84 24.71 23.18
N VAL A 189 -9.36 25.10 24.34
CA VAL A 189 -8.82 24.20 25.36
C VAL A 189 -9.84 23.12 25.78
N GLY A 190 -11.13 23.47 25.84
CA GLY A 190 -12.19 22.50 26.14
C GLY A 190 -12.27 21.36 25.12
N HIS A 191 -12.13 21.68 23.83
CA HIS A 191 -12.10 20.65 22.77
C HIS A 191 -10.81 19.81 22.83
N ARG A 192 -9.67 20.40 23.18
CA ARG A 192 -8.42 19.67 23.36
C ARG A 192 -8.48 18.69 24.54
N ARG A 193 -9.08 19.08 25.65
CA ARG A 193 -9.33 18.20 26.80
C ARG A 193 -10.29 17.07 26.44
N ALA A 194 -11.44 17.38 25.84
CA ALA A 194 -12.40 16.39 25.37
C ALA A 194 -11.79 15.39 24.37
N GLN A 195 -10.91 15.87 23.51
CA GLN A 195 -10.16 15.01 22.58
C GLN A 195 -9.26 14.01 23.32
N LEU A 196 -8.54 14.43 24.33
CA LEU A 196 -7.69 13.54 25.12
C LEU A 196 -8.53 12.52 25.90
N ASP A 197 -9.66 12.95 26.51
CA ASP A 197 -10.59 12.05 27.20
C ASP A 197 -11.17 11.01 26.23
N HIS A 198 -11.54 11.41 25.02
CA HIS A 198 -12.03 10.52 23.99
C HIS A 198 -10.97 9.46 23.60
N MET A 199 -9.71 9.89 23.39
CA MET A 199 -8.63 8.96 23.08
C MET A 199 -8.34 7.99 24.22
N ILE A 200 -8.41 8.45 25.48
CA ILE A 200 -8.25 7.60 26.66
C ILE A 200 -9.32 6.51 26.64
N GLY A 201 -10.59 6.89 26.49
CA GLY A 201 -11.70 5.96 26.44
C GLY A 201 -11.57 4.90 25.33
N LEU A 202 -11.20 5.33 24.11
CA LEU A 202 -11.01 4.39 23.00
C LEU A 202 -9.81 3.46 23.21
N CYS A 203 -8.71 3.95 23.77
CA CYS A 203 -7.57 3.10 24.08
C CYS A 203 -7.89 2.04 25.15
N GLU A 204 -8.69 2.39 26.15
CA GLU A 204 -9.14 1.47 27.19
C GLU A 204 -10.22 0.49 26.68
N GLU A 205 -11.20 0.97 25.88
CA GLU A 205 -12.30 0.17 25.31
C GLU A 205 -11.80 -0.91 24.34
N LEU A 206 -10.89 -0.52 23.45
CA LEU A 206 -10.51 -1.35 22.30
C LEU A 206 -9.26 -2.20 22.55
N TYR A 207 -8.60 -2.08 23.69
CA TYR A 207 -7.46 -2.94 24.03
C TYR A 207 -7.94 -4.39 24.29
N PRO A 208 -7.24 -5.42 23.80
CA PRO A 208 -5.96 -5.44 23.09
C PRO A 208 -6.06 -5.41 21.55
N SER A 209 -7.27 -5.37 20.97
CA SER A 209 -7.47 -5.40 19.51
C SER A 209 -6.92 -4.16 18.83
N PHE A 210 -7.01 -3.03 19.51
CA PHE A 210 -6.37 -1.78 19.12
C PHE A 210 -5.18 -1.47 20.03
N ARG A 211 -4.03 -1.14 19.43
CA ARG A 211 -2.79 -0.80 20.15
C ARG A 211 -2.19 0.47 19.58
N LEU A 212 -2.06 1.50 20.44
CA LEU A 212 -1.40 2.76 20.11
C LEU A 212 0.00 2.80 20.72
N PHE A 213 1.02 2.92 19.88
CA PHE A 213 2.41 3.12 20.24
C PHE A 213 2.82 4.55 19.95
N LEU A 214 3.59 5.18 20.84
CA LEU A 214 4.07 6.53 20.62
C LEU A 214 5.60 6.55 20.55
N TYR A 215 6.15 6.87 19.38
CA TYR A 215 7.58 7.02 19.19
C TYR A 215 8.02 8.48 19.30
N ASP A 216 9.29 8.71 19.59
CA ASP A 216 9.88 10.05 19.64
C ASP A 216 10.43 10.44 18.26
N ARG A 217 9.77 11.41 17.60
CA ARG A 217 10.17 11.92 16.29
C ARG A 217 11.56 12.57 16.28
N GLY A 218 12.05 13.05 17.41
CA GLY A 218 13.41 13.57 17.56
C GLY A 218 14.50 12.50 17.46
N ARG A 219 14.13 11.22 17.67
CA ARG A 219 15.07 10.09 17.63
C ARG A 219 14.84 9.18 16.42
N THR A 220 13.62 9.11 15.94
CA THR A 220 13.23 8.16 14.87
C THR A 220 12.30 8.84 13.88
N TYR A 221 12.69 8.87 12.61
CA TYR A 221 11.86 9.41 11.53
C TYR A 221 11.12 8.30 10.80
N SER A 222 9.87 8.55 10.43
CA SER A 222 9.11 7.72 9.50
C SER A 222 8.19 8.58 8.63
N VAL A 223 8.01 8.17 7.38
CA VAL A 223 6.93 8.64 6.53
C VAL A 223 5.63 7.92 6.91
N PRO A 224 4.44 8.48 6.61
CA PRO A 224 3.19 7.78 6.82
C PRO A 224 3.04 6.61 5.86
N PHE A 225 2.67 5.44 6.40
CA PHE A 225 2.38 4.23 5.61
C PHE A 225 1.42 3.31 6.37
N THR A 226 0.75 2.43 5.62
CA THR A 226 -0.12 1.39 6.19
C THR A 226 0.21 0.04 5.56
N VAL A 227 0.25 -1.00 6.38
CA VAL A 227 0.38 -2.40 5.97
C VAL A 227 -0.93 -3.13 6.25
N PHE A 228 -1.54 -3.70 5.22
CA PHE A 228 -2.81 -4.42 5.25
C PHE A 228 -2.55 -5.93 5.23
N GLY A 229 -2.10 -6.47 6.38
CA GLY A 229 -1.70 -7.88 6.49
C GLY A 229 -0.69 -8.27 5.41
N PRO A 230 -0.84 -9.45 4.78
CA PRO A 230 0.02 -9.90 3.69
C PRO A 230 -0.42 -9.39 2.31
N LEU A 231 -1.52 -8.63 2.21
CA LEU A 231 -2.17 -8.33 0.94
C LEU A 231 -1.52 -7.15 0.22
N ARG A 232 -1.20 -6.09 0.98
CA ARG A 232 -0.59 -4.86 0.43
C ARG A 232 0.02 -3.99 1.50
N ALA A 233 0.83 -3.04 1.06
CA ALA A 233 1.26 -1.90 1.86
C ALA A 233 1.15 -0.61 1.03
N ALA A 234 0.84 0.51 1.67
CA ALA A 234 0.70 1.79 0.99
C ALA A 234 1.48 2.88 1.73
N ILE A 235 2.27 3.68 1.00
CA ILE A 235 2.94 4.88 1.49
C ILE A 235 2.15 6.08 0.99
N TYR A 236 1.79 7.00 1.89
CA TYR A 236 1.04 8.20 1.56
C TYR A 236 1.96 9.40 1.31
N LEU A 237 1.77 10.08 0.18
CA LEU A 237 2.54 11.25 -0.24
C LEU A 237 1.67 12.49 -0.47
N GLY A 238 0.72 12.74 0.41
CA GLY A 238 -0.16 13.91 0.36
C GLY A 238 -1.32 13.76 -0.63
N LYS A 239 -1.05 13.67 -1.94
CA LYS A 239 -2.09 13.56 -2.98
C LYS A 239 -2.05 12.23 -3.74
N LEU A 240 -1.23 11.28 -3.32
CA LEU A 240 -1.12 9.98 -3.98
C LEU A 240 -0.61 8.92 -3.00
N TYR A 241 -0.86 7.65 -3.37
CA TYR A 241 -0.32 6.48 -2.69
C TYR A 241 0.65 5.74 -3.59
N PHE A 242 1.78 5.32 -3.01
CA PHE A 242 2.56 4.21 -3.56
C PHE A 242 2.06 2.92 -2.92
N VAL A 243 1.46 2.06 -3.73
CA VAL A 243 0.88 0.78 -3.28
C VAL A 243 1.78 -0.37 -3.70
N PHE A 244 2.11 -1.23 -2.75
CA PHE A 244 2.96 -2.40 -2.93
C PHE A 244 2.16 -3.66 -2.65
N THR A 245 2.21 -4.63 -3.57
CA THR A 245 1.53 -5.93 -3.46
C THR A 245 2.50 -7.10 -3.36
N SER A 246 3.81 -6.88 -3.59
CA SER A 246 4.79 -7.97 -3.44
C SER A 246 5.08 -8.26 -1.97
N ASN A 247 5.15 -9.54 -1.64
CA ASN A 247 5.47 -10.01 -0.29
C ASN A 247 6.82 -9.46 0.23
N GLU A 248 7.79 -9.22 -0.65
CA GLU A 248 9.09 -8.67 -0.29
C GLU A 248 8.96 -7.24 0.24
N HIS A 249 8.28 -6.36 -0.50
CA HIS A 249 8.08 -4.97 -0.12
C HIS A 249 7.18 -4.84 1.12
N ILE A 250 6.12 -5.66 1.20
CA ILE A 250 5.25 -5.72 2.38
C ILE A 250 6.06 -6.09 3.63
N ARG A 251 6.95 -7.09 3.53
CA ARG A 251 7.86 -7.48 4.65
C ARG A 251 8.83 -6.37 5.04
N VAL A 252 9.35 -5.59 4.08
CA VAL A 252 10.22 -4.44 4.38
C VAL A 252 9.47 -3.41 5.23
N LEU A 253 8.25 -3.02 4.81
CA LEU A 253 7.43 -2.05 5.54
C LEU A 253 6.93 -2.62 6.89
N THR A 254 6.63 -3.91 6.97
CA THR A 254 6.30 -4.57 8.23
C THR A 254 7.48 -4.50 9.22
N ARG A 255 8.70 -4.85 8.79
CA ARG A 255 9.90 -4.73 9.63
C ARG A 255 10.15 -3.28 10.08
N ARG A 256 9.91 -2.31 9.18
CA ARG A 256 10.01 -0.89 9.54
C ARG A 256 9.01 -0.52 10.62
N PHE A 257 7.79 -1.01 10.56
CA PHE A 257 6.79 -0.81 11.62
C PHE A 257 7.25 -1.43 12.95
N ASP A 258 7.76 -2.67 12.92
CA ASP A 258 8.27 -3.36 14.10
C ASP A 258 9.47 -2.63 14.75
N GLU A 259 10.30 -1.95 13.95
CA GLU A 259 11.37 -1.07 14.47
C GLU A 259 10.80 0.15 15.21
N LEU A 260 9.75 0.77 14.68
CA LEU A 260 9.08 1.90 15.33
C LEU A 260 8.41 1.47 16.64
N VAL A 261 7.79 0.29 16.69
CA VAL A 261 7.21 -0.29 17.91
C VAL A 261 8.28 -0.49 18.98
N ARG A 262 9.45 -1.01 18.59
CA ARG A 262 10.59 -1.17 19.55
C ARG A 262 11.17 0.16 20.01
N ALA A 263 11.13 1.19 19.15
CA ALA A 263 11.58 2.54 19.47
C ALA A 263 10.51 3.39 20.20
N ALA A 264 9.30 2.85 20.38
CA ALA A 264 8.22 3.56 21.06
C ALA A 264 8.58 3.87 22.51
N VAL A 265 8.43 5.13 22.90
CA VAL A 265 8.71 5.65 24.24
C VAL A 265 7.49 5.60 25.16
N VAL A 266 6.28 5.36 24.60
CA VAL A 266 5.07 5.05 25.34
C VAL A 266 4.46 3.81 24.71
N GLN A 267 4.31 2.76 25.50
CA GLN A 267 3.73 1.49 25.09
C GLN A 267 2.19 1.51 25.25
N PRO A 268 1.42 0.67 24.53
CA PRO A 268 -0.04 0.71 24.55
C PRO A 268 -0.69 0.70 25.95
N PRO A 269 -0.24 -0.10 26.92
CA PRO A 269 -0.82 -0.07 28.27
C PRO A 269 -0.59 1.26 29.00
N ASP A 270 0.48 1.99 28.65
CA ASP A 270 0.85 3.25 29.31
C ASP A 270 0.24 4.49 28.64
N VAL A 271 -0.36 4.34 27.43
CA VAL A 271 -0.93 5.46 26.67
C VAL A 271 -2.04 6.17 27.43
N PRO A 272 -3.02 5.51 28.08
CA PRO A 272 -4.04 6.18 28.86
C PRO A 272 -3.46 7.06 29.97
N ALA A 273 -2.47 6.57 30.71
CA ALA A 273 -1.80 7.33 31.77
C ALA A 273 -1.03 8.55 31.22
N PHE A 274 -0.34 8.38 30.08
CA PHE A 274 0.33 9.48 29.38
C PHE A 274 -0.64 10.56 28.93
N LEU A 275 -1.79 10.17 28.31
CA LEU A 275 -2.82 11.12 27.86
C LEU A 275 -3.48 11.85 29.03
N LYS A 276 -3.76 11.15 30.16
CA LYS A 276 -4.24 11.76 31.42
C LYS A 276 -3.28 12.81 31.93
N SER A 277 -1.98 12.48 32.03
CA SER A 277 -0.97 13.43 32.48
C SER A 277 -0.88 14.66 31.58
N LEU A 278 -1.00 14.46 30.26
CA LEU A 278 -0.98 15.56 29.27
C LEU A 278 -2.23 16.45 29.40
N ARG A 279 -3.43 15.86 29.55
CA ARG A 279 -4.70 16.57 29.78
C ARG A 279 -4.65 17.47 31.03
N ASP A 280 -4.03 16.97 32.09
CA ASP A 280 -3.97 17.67 33.38
C ASP A 280 -3.00 18.89 33.35
N THR A 281 -2.18 19.00 32.27
CA THR A 281 -1.24 20.12 32.05
C THR A 281 -1.79 21.24 31.16
N ILE A 282 -3.01 21.14 30.65
CA ILE A 282 -3.59 22.09 29.68
C ILE A 282 -4.87 22.76 30.20
#